data_2edfe19223966dddae009e01d64f93c1
#
_entry.id   2edfe19223966dddae009e01d64f93c1
#
_cell.length_a   1.000
_cell.length_b   1.000
_cell.length_c   1.000
_cell.angle_alpha   90.00
_cell.angle_beta   90.00
_cell.angle_gamma   90.00
#
_symmetry.space_group_name_H-M   'P 1'
#
loop_
_entity.id
_entity.type
_entity.pdbx_description
1 polymer ?
#
loop_
_entity_poly.entity_id
_entity_poly.type
_entity_poly.pdbx_seq_one_letter_code
_entity_poly.pdbx_strand_id
1 'polypeptide(L)'
;MDSEAVYAMAPGADQVMVVGTGCDEDQALLDAASAVLTGDGHRPLASIASNSWQIPLGDVSPQTVHAIDVRAAAEGIGMYVASGDTPGLTVTDSDPYAVAVGGTTLGIGAAKNRVFETGWSDDFGSLAGGKWTDLGVSGGGGGVSDVYRQPSYQKGVVPASMAQVRVANKTVLGRTVPDIAADADPDTGMLIGYTDTDSHGNPGPYRTVSSAGTSLATPLVAGLVADAQQGQKSPYGFINPRLYRLARTGAFHDALPTSTSAPQQDRAAYIAPDDTSTSEDVDVLDAQGRPDTQQVTAKGYDTMTGIGTPNGAAFIAALRRAH
;
A
#
# COMPACT_ATOMS: atom_id res chain seq x y z
N MET A 1 -1.82 13.20 -7.03
CA MET A 1 -1.13 11.89 -6.98
C MET A 1 -2.06 10.76 -7.40
N ASP A 2 -3.08 10.42 -6.61
CA ASP A 2 -3.91 9.20 -6.83
C ASP A 2 -4.49 9.09 -8.23
N SER A 3 -5.13 10.16 -8.72
CA SER A 3 -5.70 10.19 -10.08
C SER A 3 -4.67 10.05 -11.19
N GLU A 4 -3.45 10.59 -11.00
CA GLU A 4 -2.35 10.44 -11.97
C GLU A 4 -1.79 9.03 -11.96
N ALA A 5 -1.64 8.41 -10.79
CA ALA A 5 -1.20 7.02 -10.64
C ALA A 5 -2.19 6.04 -11.29
N VAL A 6 -3.49 6.22 -11.05
CA VAL A 6 -4.55 5.45 -11.74
C VAL A 6 -4.48 5.69 -13.26
N TYR A 7 -4.34 6.94 -13.70
CA TYR A 7 -4.25 7.28 -15.12
C TYR A 7 -3.03 6.66 -15.79
N ALA A 8 -1.90 6.63 -15.09
CA ALA A 8 -0.67 6.00 -15.61
C ALA A 8 -0.85 4.50 -15.86
N MET A 9 -1.63 3.81 -15.03
CA MET A 9 -1.87 2.36 -15.14
C MET A 9 -3.07 2.03 -16.02
N ALA A 10 -4.12 2.86 -16.02
CA ALA A 10 -5.38 2.63 -16.72
C ALA A 10 -5.89 3.93 -17.36
N PRO A 11 -5.25 4.43 -18.42
CA PRO A 11 -5.58 5.74 -19.02
C PRO A 11 -6.99 5.82 -19.64
N GLY A 12 -7.63 4.67 -19.87
CA GLY A 12 -9.00 4.59 -20.37
C GLY A 12 -10.07 4.41 -19.30
N ALA A 13 -9.70 4.42 -18.02
CA ALA A 13 -10.66 4.29 -16.94
C ALA A 13 -11.33 5.63 -16.63
N ASP A 14 -12.63 5.63 -16.43
CA ASP A 14 -13.34 6.77 -15.84
C ASP A 14 -13.00 6.86 -14.35
N GLN A 15 -12.66 8.06 -13.90
CA GLN A 15 -12.31 8.32 -12.51
C GLN A 15 -13.34 9.26 -11.87
N VAL A 16 -13.79 8.92 -10.68
CA VAL A 16 -14.68 9.73 -9.84
C VAL A 16 -13.97 10.04 -8.54
N MET A 17 -13.74 11.31 -8.26
CA MET A 17 -13.23 11.75 -6.97
C MET A 17 -14.40 11.95 -6.01
N VAL A 18 -14.38 11.26 -4.88
CA VAL A 18 -15.37 11.42 -3.81
C VAL A 18 -14.68 12.11 -2.63
N VAL A 19 -15.19 13.27 -2.26
CA VAL A 19 -14.63 14.09 -1.18
C VAL A 19 -15.58 14.07 0.01
N GLY A 20 -15.08 13.66 1.16
CA GLY A 20 -15.78 13.76 2.44
C GLY A 20 -15.91 15.23 2.87
N THR A 21 -16.96 15.53 3.61
CA THR A 21 -17.24 16.88 4.10
C THR A 21 -17.47 16.83 5.61
N GLY A 22 -16.94 17.82 6.32
CA GLY A 22 -17.09 17.92 7.77
C GLY A 22 -15.80 18.37 8.45
N CYS A 23 -15.86 18.54 9.78
CA CYS A 23 -14.70 18.85 10.62
C CYS A 23 -14.15 17.65 11.38
N ASP A 24 -14.82 16.52 11.31
CA ASP A 24 -14.37 15.23 11.82
C ASP A 24 -13.83 14.45 10.63
N GLU A 25 -12.51 14.29 10.59
CA GLU A 25 -11.81 13.70 9.44
C GLU A 25 -12.21 12.24 9.25
N ASP A 26 -12.20 11.45 10.30
CA ASP A 26 -12.52 10.02 10.24
C ASP A 26 -13.96 9.79 9.75
N GLN A 27 -14.90 10.57 10.27
CA GLN A 27 -16.30 10.49 9.83
C GLN A 27 -16.45 10.92 8.37
N ALA A 28 -15.76 11.98 7.95
CA ALA A 28 -15.79 12.43 6.56
C ALA A 28 -15.24 11.39 5.58
N LEU A 29 -14.18 10.66 5.96
CA LEU A 29 -13.61 9.57 5.18
C LEU A 29 -14.57 8.38 5.07
N LEU A 30 -15.22 8.00 6.17
CA LEU A 30 -16.22 6.93 6.18
C LEU A 30 -17.46 7.29 5.37
N ASP A 31 -17.88 8.56 5.42
CA ASP A 31 -19.00 9.06 4.62
C ASP A 31 -18.67 9.04 3.14
N ALA A 32 -17.43 9.41 2.75
CA ALA A 32 -16.95 9.32 1.39
C ALA A 32 -16.94 7.87 0.88
N ALA A 33 -16.40 6.94 1.67
CA ALA A 33 -16.42 5.51 1.35
C ALA A 33 -17.86 4.99 1.19
N SER A 34 -18.77 5.37 2.09
CA SER A 34 -20.19 4.99 2.02
C SER A 34 -20.90 5.60 0.80
N ALA A 35 -20.50 6.81 0.38
CA ALA A 35 -21.05 7.47 -0.81
C ALA A 35 -20.69 6.72 -2.10
N VAL A 36 -19.51 6.11 -2.19
CA VAL A 36 -19.15 5.23 -3.32
C VAL A 36 -20.17 4.10 -3.46
N LEU A 37 -20.56 3.47 -2.34
CA LEU A 37 -21.51 2.35 -2.33
C LEU A 37 -22.94 2.80 -2.60
N THR A 38 -23.34 3.93 -2.07
CA THR A 38 -24.69 4.46 -2.23
C THR A 38 -24.92 4.99 -3.65
N GLY A 39 -23.90 5.61 -4.24
CA GLY A 39 -23.94 6.11 -5.60
C GLY A 39 -25.08 7.11 -5.85
N ASP A 40 -25.79 6.86 -6.93
CA ASP A 40 -26.99 7.64 -7.31
C ASP A 40 -28.30 7.12 -6.65
N GLY A 41 -28.19 6.22 -5.69
CA GLY A 41 -29.30 5.55 -5.01
C GLY A 41 -29.80 4.28 -5.72
N HIS A 42 -29.26 3.95 -6.91
CA HIS A 42 -29.61 2.77 -7.68
C HIS A 42 -28.42 1.85 -7.95
N ARG A 43 -27.21 2.43 -8.06
CA ARG A 43 -25.98 1.69 -8.31
C ARG A 43 -24.79 2.43 -7.71
N PRO A 44 -23.72 1.70 -7.33
CA PRO A 44 -22.47 2.28 -6.88
C PRO A 44 -21.86 3.26 -7.90
N LEU A 45 -21.07 4.22 -7.41
CA LEU A 45 -20.34 5.17 -8.28
C LEU A 45 -19.27 4.50 -9.11
N ALA A 46 -18.60 3.49 -8.56
CA ALA A 46 -17.51 2.78 -9.20
C ALA A 46 -17.45 1.32 -8.73
N SER A 47 -16.70 0.49 -9.45
CA SER A 47 -16.43 -0.91 -9.08
C SER A 47 -15.09 -1.13 -8.38
N ILE A 48 -14.27 -0.09 -8.32
CA ILE A 48 -12.97 -0.07 -7.66
C ILE A 48 -12.88 1.25 -6.89
N ALA A 49 -12.56 1.20 -5.62
CA ALA A 49 -12.30 2.36 -4.77
C ALA A 49 -10.86 2.30 -4.27
N SER A 50 -10.09 3.35 -4.55
CA SER A 50 -8.71 3.52 -4.06
C SER A 50 -8.71 4.53 -2.93
N ASN A 51 -8.16 4.14 -1.79
CA ASN A 51 -8.21 4.88 -0.53
C ASN A 51 -6.79 5.05 0.02
N SER A 52 -6.25 6.26 -0.15
CA SER A 52 -4.90 6.63 0.30
C SER A 52 -4.95 7.33 1.67
N TRP A 53 -5.81 6.85 2.55
CA TRP A 53 -6.01 7.38 3.90
C TRP A 53 -6.17 6.24 4.90
N GLN A 54 -5.98 6.56 6.16
CA GLN A 54 -5.97 5.59 7.24
C GLN A 54 -6.72 6.13 8.46
N ILE A 55 -7.36 5.23 9.18
CA ILE A 55 -7.96 5.54 10.48
C ILE A 55 -7.17 4.75 11.54
N PRO A 56 -6.53 5.43 12.50
CA PRO A 56 -5.76 4.77 13.55
C PRO A 56 -6.62 3.80 14.38
N LEU A 57 -5.95 2.79 14.94
CA LEU A 57 -6.63 1.86 15.85
C LEU A 57 -7.12 2.60 17.09
N GLY A 58 -8.42 2.48 17.36
CA GLY A 58 -9.07 3.09 18.52
C GLY A 58 -9.89 4.34 18.23
N ASP A 59 -9.68 5.01 17.09
CA ASP A 59 -10.42 6.23 16.74
C ASP A 59 -11.83 5.90 16.24
N VAL A 60 -11.94 4.81 15.47
CA VAL A 60 -13.23 4.30 14.98
C VAL A 60 -13.37 2.82 15.34
N SER A 61 -14.61 2.39 15.56
CA SER A 61 -14.90 0.96 15.77
C SER A 61 -14.55 0.14 14.53
N PRO A 62 -13.75 -0.95 14.63
CA PRO A 62 -13.49 -1.85 13.51
C PRO A 62 -14.77 -2.37 12.84
N GLN A 63 -15.87 -2.51 13.59
CA GLN A 63 -17.16 -2.96 13.06
C GLN A 63 -17.78 -1.95 12.09
N THR A 64 -17.50 -0.65 12.24
CA THR A 64 -17.98 0.40 11.34
C THR A 64 -17.32 0.26 9.97
N VAL A 65 -16.00 0.14 9.92
CA VAL A 65 -15.24 -0.09 8.67
C VAL A 65 -15.65 -1.42 8.05
N HIS A 66 -15.72 -2.48 8.86
CA HIS A 66 -16.12 -3.82 8.42
C HIS A 66 -17.50 -3.83 7.74
N ALA A 67 -18.46 -3.07 8.25
CA ALA A 67 -19.79 -3.01 7.63
C ALA A 67 -19.74 -2.38 6.23
N ILE A 68 -18.88 -1.39 6.00
CA ILE A 68 -18.66 -0.76 4.70
C ILE A 68 -18.01 -1.76 3.75
N ASP A 69 -16.94 -2.42 4.17
CA ASP A 69 -16.16 -3.32 3.31
C ASP A 69 -16.93 -4.60 2.95
N VAL A 70 -17.69 -5.16 3.89
CA VAL A 70 -18.60 -6.29 3.62
C VAL A 70 -19.68 -5.89 2.61
N ARG A 71 -20.24 -4.69 2.75
CA ARG A 71 -21.22 -4.17 1.80
C ARG A 71 -20.59 -3.97 0.42
N ALA A 72 -19.40 -3.36 0.35
CA ALA A 72 -18.65 -3.19 -0.88
C ALA A 72 -18.42 -4.55 -1.58
N ALA A 73 -17.94 -5.54 -0.84
CA ALA A 73 -17.72 -6.88 -1.37
C ALA A 73 -19.02 -7.53 -1.91
N ALA A 74 -20.13 -7.36 -1.17
CA ALA A 74 -21.45 -7.89 -1.59
C ALA A 74 -21.99 -7.19 -2.86
N GLU A 75 -21.69 -5.92 -3.06
CA GLU A 75 -22.08 -5.12 -4.22
C GLU A 75 -21.11 -5.25 -5.40
N GLY A 76 -20.03 -6.04 -5.25
CA GLY A 76 -19.03 -6.24 -6.31
C GLY A 76 -18.05 -5.10 -6.47
N ILE A 77 -17.77 -4.36 -5.40
CA ILE A 77 -16.80 -3.27 -5.34
C ILE A 77 -15.52 -3.76 -4.65
N GLY A 78 -14.38 -3.49 -5.25
CA GLY A 78 -13.06 -3.72 -4.64
C GLY A 78 -12.61 -2.49 -3.86
N MET A 79 -12.41 -2.62 -2.55
CA MET A 79 -11.85 -1.59 -1.68
C MET A 79 -10.35 -1.80 -1.56
N TYR A 80 -9.54 -0.89 -2.08
CA TYR A 80 -8.09 -0.87 -1.99
C TYR A 80 -7.70 0.19 -0.98
N VAL A 81 -6.88 -0.18 -0.01
CA VAL A 81 -6.51 0.71 1.10
C VAL A 81 -5.00 0.70 1.30
N ALA A 82 -4.42 1.86 1.51
CA ALA A 82 -3.02 2.00 1.88
C ALA A 82 -2.76 1.33 3.23
N SER A 83 -1.67 0.56 3.34
CA SER A 83 -1.34 -0.11 4.61
C SER A 83 -0.63 0.79 5.61
N GLY A 84 -0.22 1.98 5.18
CA GLY A 84 0.45 2.96 6.02
C GLY A 84 1.90 3.22 5.64
N ASP A 85 2.37 4.36 6.10
CA ASP A 85 3.72 4.86 5.84
C ASP A 85 4.60 4.78 7.11
N THR A 86 4.09 4.09 8.11
CA THR A 86 4.79 3.75 9.36
C THR A 86 4.45 2.32 9.75
N PRO A 87 5.37 1.62 10.44
CA PRO A 87 5.12 0.28 10.94
C PRO A 87 3.85 0.16 11.78
N GLY A 88 3.09 -0.91 11.57
CA GLY A 88 1.87 -1.20 12.32
C GLY A 88 0.62 -1.34 11.45
N LEU A 89 -0.52 -1.46 12.11
CA LEU A 89 -1.84 -1.64 11.52
C LEU A 89 -2.74 -0.45 11.82
N THR A 90 -3.68 -0.22 10.92
CA THR A 90 -4.80 0.70 11.11
C THR A 90 -6.14 -0.06 11.12
N VAL A 91 -7.24 0.64 11.35
CA VAL A 91 -8.57 0.01 11.27
C VAL A 91 -8.88 -0.39 9.84
N THR A 92 -8.50 0.46 8.87
CA THR A 92 -8.87 0.31 7.45
C THR A 92 -8.14 -0.83 6.76
N ASP A 93 -6.83 -0.98 6.98
CA ASP A 93 -6.01 -2.00 6.33
C ASP A 93 -6.20 -3.40 6.93
N SER A 94 -6.61 -3.46 8.20
CA SER A 94 -6.78 -4.72 8.92
C SER A 94 -8.06 -5.47 8.55
N ASP A 95 -9.01 -4.84 7.86
CA ASP A 95 -10.26 -5.50 7.50
C ASP A 95 -10.04 -6.66 6.49
N PRO A 96 -10.67 -7.83 6.72
CA PRO A 96 -10.50 -8.98 5.83
C PRO A 96 -11.18 -8.84 4.46
N TYR A 97 -12.03 -7.83 4.24
CA TYR A 97 -12.69 -7.55 2.95
C TYR A 97 -12.07 -6.36 2.21
N ALA A 98 -11.09 -5.69 2.78
CA ALA A 98 -10.23 -4.73 2.08
C ALA A 98 -9.02 -5.43 1.43
N VAL A 99 -8.51 -4.84 0.35
CA VAL A 99 -7.21 -5.18 -0.24
C VAL A 99 -6.19 -4.19 0.32
N ALA A 100 -5.41 -4.63 1.28
CA ALA A 100 -4.37 -3.81 1.90
C ALA A 100 -3.11 -3.78 1.01
N VAL A 101 -2.68 -2.59 0.62
CA VAL A 101 -1.56 -2.37 -0.29
C VAL A 101 -0.36 -1.83 0.47
N GLY A 102 0.69 -2.62 0.52
CA GLY A 102 1.98 -2.28 1.13
C GLY A 102 2.90 -1.51 0.19
N GLY A 103 4.08 -1.18 0.68
CA GLY A 103 5.08 -0.40 -0.03
C GLY A 103 6.35 -1.16 -0.35
N THR A 104 6.95 -0.84 -1.51
CA THR A 104 8.29 -1.30 -1.88
C THR A 104 9.20 -0.14 -2.25
N THR A 105 10.52 -0.38 -2.12
CA THR A 105 11.59 0.38 -2.73
C THR A 105 11.93 -0.27 -4.07
N LEU A 106 11.76 0.44 -5.18
CA LEU A 106 11.92 -0.09 -6.54
C LEU A 106 13.09 0.55 -7.27
N GLY A 107 14.19 -0.16 -7.41
CA GLY A 107 15.34 0.28 -8.20
C GLY A 107 15.14 0.03 -9.69
N ILE A 108 15.14 1.11 -10.50
CA ILE A 108 15.06 1.08 -11.96
C ILE A 108 16.42 1.43 -12.57
N GLY A 109 16.95 0.51 -13.37
CA GLY A 109 18.21 0.69 -14.04
C GLY A 109 18.14 1.61 -15.29
N ALA A 110 19.32 1.99 -15.80
CA ALA A 110 19.45 2.84 -17.00
C ALA A 110 18.73 2.26 -18.25
N ALA A 111 18.59 0.93 -18.31
CA ALA A 111 17.83 0.25 -19.37
C ALA A 111 16.31 0.22 -19.12
N LYS A 112 15.82 0.98 -18.15
CA LYS A 112 14.40 1.01 -17.73
C LYS A 112 13.88 -0.37 -17.28
N ASN A 113 14.74 -1.19 -16.73
CA ASN A 113 14.43 -2.49 -16.18
C ASN A 113 14.50 -2.45 -14.64
N ARG A 114 13.72 -3.26 -13.99
CA ARG A 114 13.84 -3.51 -12.56
C ARG A 114 15.21 -4.11 -12.25
N VAL A 115 15.96 -3.47 -11.36
CA VAL A 115 17.28 -3.94 -10.88
C VAL A 115 17.13 -4.67 -9.56
N PHE A 116 16.40 -4.08 -8.63
CA PHE A 116 16.02 -4.68 -7.36
C PHE A 116 14.63 -4.19 -6.93
N GLU A 117 14.05 -4.90 -6.00
CA GLU A 117 12.82 -4.48 -5.32
C GLU A 117 12.80 -5.13 -3.94
N THR A 118 12.67 -4.31 -2.91
CA THR A 118 12.61 -4.72 -1.51
C THR A 118 11.41 -4.08 -0.82
N GLY A 119 11.05 -4.50 0.38
CA GLY A 119 10.03 -3.81 1.17
C GLY A 119 10.52 -2.42 1.55
N TRP A 120 9.65 -1.42 1.46
CA TRP A 120 9.97 -0.06 1.84
C TRP A 120 10.15 0.08 3.35
N SER A 121 11.36 0.43 3.77
CA SER A 121 11.72 0.65 5.17
C SER A 121 12.97 1.51 5.25
N ASP A 122 12.81 2.79 5.51
CA ASP A 122 13.87 3.78 5.56
C ASP A 122 14.15 4.21 6.99
N ASP A 123 15.40 4.45 7.29
CA ASP A 123 15.88 5.01 8.57
C ASP A 123 16.54 6.35 8.27
N PHE A 124 15.82 7.43 8.54
CA PHE A 124 16.30 8.77 8.31
C PHE A 124 17.21 9.25 9.45
N GLY A 125 18.30 9.83 9.10
CA GLY A 125 19.23 10.38 10.06
C GLY A 125 20.01 11.56 9.53
N SER A 126 20.56 12.33 10.44
CA SER A 126 21.47 13.45 10.16
C SER A 126 22.86 13.16 10.70
N LEU A 127 23.88 13.34 9.87
CA LEU A 127 25.29 13.17 10.25
C LEU A 127 25.96 14.54 10.34
N ALA A 128 26.23 15.01 11.56
CA ALA A 128 26.92 16.27 11.81
C ALA A 128 28.14 16.08 12.74
N GLY A 129 29.31 16.53 12.30
CA GLY A 129 30.54 16.42 13.11
C GLY A 129 30.92 14.98 13.46
N GLY A 130 30.57 14.01 12.62
CA GLY A 130 30.79 12.57 12.84
C GLY A 130 29.84 11.94 13.85
N LYS A 131 28.78 12.64 14.25
CA LYS A 131 27.74 12.13 15.15
C LYS A 131 26.44 11.93 14.38
N TRP A 132 25.95 10.70 14.42
CA TRP A 132 24.63 10.34 13.92
C TRP A 132 23.52 10.79 14.86
N THR A 133 22.46 11.33 14.29
CA THR A 133 21.20 11.62 15.00
C THR A 133 20.06 10.95 14.23
N ASP A 134 19.40 10.01 14.85
CA ASP A 134 18.21 9.34 14.32
C ASP A 134 17.05 10.35 14.25
N LEU A 135 16.45 10.52 13.08
CA LEU A 135 15.31 11.42 12.84
C LEU A 135 13.99 10.64 12.70
N GLY A 136 14.04 9.32 12.58
CA GLY A 136 12.87 8.47 12.53
C GLY A 136 12.90 7.41 11.41
N VAL A 137 11.87 6.59 11.40
CA VAL A 137 11.66 5.53 10.41
C VAL A 137 10.41 5.83 9.60
N SER A 138 10.50 5.66 8.29
CA SER A 138 9.36 5.58 7.39
C SER A 138 9.33 4.21 6.74
N GLY A 139 8.16 3.72 6.36
CA GLY A 139 8.08 2.41 5.72
C GLY A 139 6.65 1.89 5.61
N GLY A 140 6.46 0.90 4.74
CA GLY A 140 5.16 0.31 4.53
C GLY A 140 4.55 -0.26 5.81
N GLY A 141 3.30 0.07 6.12
CA GLY A 141 2.53 -0.49 7.23
C GLY A 141 2.24 -1.98 7.04
N GLY A 142 1.99 -2.67 8.11
CA GLY A 142 1.66 -4.10 8.10
C GLY A 142 1.74 -4.74 9.47
N GLY A 143 1.39 -6.01 9.52
CA GLY A 143 1.39 -6.76 10.78
C GLY A 143 0.28 -7.80 10.86
N VAL A 144 -0.09 -8.19 12.07
CA VAL A 144 -1.11 -9.21 12.33
C VAL A 144 -2.20 -8.66 13.23
N SER A 145 -3.43 -8.67 12.73
CA SER A 145 -4.60 -8.17 13.46
C SER A 145 -4.93 -9.09 14.65
N ASP A 146 -5.16 -8.48 15.79
CA ASP A 146 -5.70 -9.12 16.99
C ASP A 146 -7.25 -9.09 17.02
N VAL A 147 -7.86 -8.28 16.15
CA VAL A 147 -9.31 -8.14 15.97
C VAL A 147 -9.84 -9.23 15.03
N TYR A 148 -9.23 -9.39 13.87
CA TYR A 148 -9.73 -10.28 12.82
C TYR A 148 -8.93 -11.58 12.76
N ARG A 149 -9.65 -12.71 12.65
CA ARG A 149 -9.04 -14.02 12.42
C ARG A 149 -8.49 -14.15 11.02
N GLN A 150 -7.47 -14.99 10.85
CA GLN A 150 -6.92 -15.30 9.53
C GLN A 150 -8.02 -15.76 8.58
N PRO A 151 -8.29 -15.01 7.51
CA PRO A 151 -9.30 -15.38 6.53
C PRO A 151 -8.89 -16.61 5.74
N SER A 152 -9.88 -17.28 5.16
CA SER A 152 -9.66 -18.54 4.45
C SER A 152 -8.72 -18.42 3.26
N TYR A 153 -8.71 -17.29 2.57
CA TYR A 153 -7.85 -17.06 1.42
C TYR A 153 -6.36 -16.94 1.78
N GLN A 154 -6.03 -16.57 3.02
CA GLN A 154 -4.63 -16.51 3.49
C GLN A 154 -4.06 -17.88 3.85
N LYS A 155 -4.91 -18.86 4.13
CA LYS A 155 -4.47 -20.19 4.56
C LYS A 155 -3.62 -20.88 3.48
N GLY A 156 -2.46 -21.39 3.90
CA GLY A 156 -1.52 -22.07 3.00
C GLY A 156 -0.61 -21.12 2.19
N VAL A 157 -0.87 -19.80 2.18
CA VAL A 157 0.00 -18.78 1.59
C VAL A 157 0.78 -18.06 2.68
N VAL A 158 0.07 -17.48 3.64
CA VAL A 158 0.69 -16.83 4.80
C VAL A 158 1.24 -17.90 5.74
N PRO A 159 2.54 -17.87 6.08
CA PRO A 159 3.13 -18.80 7.06
C PRO A 159 2.43 -18.67 8.42
N ALA A 160 2.08 -19.80 9.02
CA ALA A 160 1.40 -19.79 10.33
C ALA A 160 2.23 -19.09 11.42
N SER A 161 3.56 -19.13 11.33
CA SER A 161 4.45 -18.39 12.24
C SER A 161 4.31 -16.87 12.13
N MET A 162 4.04 -16.35 10.92
CA MET A 162 3.82 -14.92 10.70
C MET A 162 2.41 -14.46 11.08
N ALA A 163 1.43 -15.35 11.01
CA ALA A 163 0.04 -15.02 11.34
C ALA A 163 -0.29 -15.08 12.84
N GLN A 164 0.68 -15.41 13.69
CA GLN A 164 0.44 -15.55 15.14
C GLN A 164 0.30 -14.19 15.83
N VAL A 165 -0.76 -14.07 16.60
CA VAL A 165 -0.99 -12.92 17.48
C VAL A 165 -1.57 -13.39 18.81
N ARG A 166 -1.30 -12.63 19.87
CA ARG A 166 -1.84 -12.92 21.21
C ARG A 166 -3.14 -12.15 21.44
N VAL A 167 -4.20 -12.91 21.70
CA VAL A 167 -5.51 -12.35 22.06
C VAL A 167 -5.97 -13.02 23.34
N ALA A 168 -6.23 -12.22 24.38
CA ALA A 168 -6.69 -12.70 25.68
C ALA A 168 -5.89 -13.92 26.21
N ASN A 169 -4.55 -13.81 26.22
CA ASN A 169 -3.61 -14.85 26.67
C ASN A 169 -3.56 -16.13 25.81
N LYS A 170 -4.17 -16.14 24.62
CA LYS A 170 -4.08 -17.25 23.67
C LYS A 170 -3.37 -16.79 22.42
N THR A 171 -2.51 -17.66 21.87
CA THR A 171 -1.97 -17.47 20.53
C THR A 171 -2.99 -17.95 19.51
N VAL A 172 -3.30 -17.11 18.55
CA VAL A 172 -4.25 -17.37 17.47
C VAL A 172 -3.67 -16.94 16.14
N LEU A 173 -4.25 -17.37 15.02
CA LEU A 173 -3.89 -16.87 13.72
C LEU A 173 -4.81 -15.69 13.37
N GLY A 174 -4.22 -14.52 13.16
CA GLY A 174 -4.90 -13.28 12.77
C GLY A 174 -4.82 -13.01 11.26
N ARG A 175 -5.63 -12.07 10.80
CA ARG A 175 -5.50 -11.44 9.48
C ARG A 175 -4.12 -10.80 9.40
N THR A 176 -3.35 -11.12 8.37
CA THR A 176 -1.99 -10.61 8.18
C THR A 176 -1.99 -9.60 7.01
N VAL A 177 -1.34 -8.48 7.17
CA VAL A 177 -1.30 -7.31 6.28
C VAL A 177 0.16 -7.05 5.89
N PRO A 178 0.43 -6.57 4.65
CA PRO A 178 -0.49 -6.29 3.53
C PRO A 178 -0.85 -7.54 2.72
N ASP A 179 -1.73 -7.37 1.71
CA ASP A 179 -2.05 -8.44 0.76
C ASP A 179 -1.10 -8.43 -0.44
N ILE A 180 -0.79 -7.25 -0.96
CA ILE A 180 -0.03 -6.97 -2.18
C ILE A 180 0.74 -5.67 -1.96
N ALA A 181 1.77 -5.38 -2.76
CA ALA A 181 2.50 -4.12 -2.67
C ALA A 181 2.81 -3.52 -4.05
N ALA A 182 3.22 -2.26 -4.05
CA ALA A 182 3.82 -1.57 -5.19
C ALA A 182 4.79 -0.50 -4.68
N ASP A 183 5.46 0.21 -5.61
CA ASP A 183 6.42 1.27 -5.28
C ASP A 183 5.81 2.34 -4.37
N ALA A 184 6.51 2.66 -3.29
CA ALA A 184 6.05 3.57 -2.24
C ALA A 184 7.16 4.44 -1.64
N ASP A 185 8.41 4.09 -1.87
CA ASP A 185 9.56 4.75 -1.27
C ASP A 185 9.77 6.14 -1.88
N PRO A 186 9.94 7.21 -1.08
CA PRO A 186 10.24 8.56 -1.58
C PRO A 186 11.45 8.64 -2.51
N ASP A 187 12.47 7.81 -2.28
CA ASP A 187 13.70 7.80 -3.06
C ASP A 187 13.53 7.13 -4.43
N THR A 188 12.53 6.29 -4.57
CA THR A 188 12.21 5.60 -5.84
C THR A 188 10.86 6.01 -6.43
N GLY A 189 10.15 6.92 -5.78
CA GLY A 189 8.79 7.34 -6.10
C GLY A 189 8.56 7.87 -7.51
N MET A 190 7.32 8.09 -7.86
CA MET A 190 6.91 8.53 -9.19
C MET A 190 6.76 10.05 -9.27
N LEU A 191 7.13 10.63 -10.41
CA LEU A 191 6.88 12.04 -10.67
C LEU A 191 5.39 12.30 -10.92
N ILE A 192 4.86 13.25 -10.18
CA ILE A 192 3.52 13.82 -10.40
C ILE A 192 3.63 15.29 -10.79
N GLY A 193 2.63 15.77 -11.52
CA GLY A 193 2.54 17.17 -11.91
C GLY A 193 1.44 17.91 -11.17
N TYR A 194 1.72 19.11 -10.68
CA TYR A 194 0.73 19.94 -10.02
C TYR A 194 0.96 21.42 -10.26
N THR A 195 -0.09 22.19 -10.05
CA THR A 195 -0.04 23.64 -10.04
C THR A 195 -0.48 24.12 -8.67
N ASP A 196 0.45 24.74 -7.95
CA ASP A 196 0.12 25.38 -6.68
C ASP A 196 -0.87 26.53 -6.87
N THR A 197 -1.63 26.82 -5.82
CA THR A 197 -2.42 28.05 -5.74
C THR A 197 -1.92 28.89 -4.57
N ASP A 198 -1.91 30.23 -4.76
CA ASP A 198 -1.62 31.14 -3.66
C ASP A 198 -2.79 31.19 -2.66
N SER A 199 -2.63 31.92 -1.57
CA SER A 199 -3.67 32.10 -0.54
C SER A 199 -4.96 32.77 -1.05
N HIS A 200 -4.94 33.31 -2.27
CA HIS A 200 -6.11 33.94 -2.93
C HIS A 200 -6.70 33.00 -4.02
N GLY A 201 -6.17 31.81 -4.19
CA GLY A 201 -6.62 30.85 -5.18
C GLY A 201 -6.09 31.09 -6.61
N ASN A 202 -5.12 31.99 -6.81
CA ASN A 202 -4.51 32.18 -8.12
C ASN A 202 -3.54 31.04 -8.43
N PRO A 203 -3.55 30.48 -9.66
CA PRO A 203 -2.63 29.40 -10.03
C PRO A 203 -1.19 29.91 -10.10
N GLY A 204 -0.29 29.19 -9.46
CA GLY A 204 1.15 29.35 -9.56
C GLY A 204 1.74 28.64 -10.79
N PRO A 205 3.07 28.50 -10.87
CA PRO A 205 3.71 27.77 -11.94
C PRO A 205 3.44 26.26 -11.81
N TYR A 206 3.33 25.58 -12.94
CA TYR A 206 3.32 24.12 -12.98
C TYR A 206 4.67 23.57 -12.48
N ARG A 207 4.61 22.53 -11.66
CA ARG A 207 5.77 21.84 -11.08
C ARG A 207 5.61 20.35 -11.17
N THR A 208 6.75 19.64 -11.12
CA THR A 208 6.79 18.18 -10.91
C THR A 208 7.52 17.89 -9.61
N VAL A 209 7.01 16.93 -8.84
CA VAL A 209 7.63 16.46 -7.60
C VAL A 209 7.62 14.94 -7.59
N SER A 210 8.52 14.33 -6.84
CA SER A 210 8.42 12.93 -6.48
C SER A 210 7.23 12.75 -5.54
N SER A 211 6.47 11.69 -5.75
CA SER A 211 5.35 11.28 -4.89
C SER A 211 5.56 9.85 -4.45
N ALA A 212 5.16 9.55 -3.24
CA ALA A 212 5.49 8.31 -2.57
C ALA A 212 4.40 7.88 -1.58
N GLY A 213 4.74 6.93 -0.71
CA GLY A 213 3.88 6.36 0.30
C GLY A 213 3.10 5.15 -0.21
N THR A 214 2.56 4.37 0.69
CA THR A 214 1.55 3.36 0.34
C THR A 214 0.32 4.02 -0.30
N SER A 215 0.22 5.35 -0.14
CA SER A 215 -0.71 6.23 -0.85
C SER A 215 -0.47 6.30 -2.36
N LEU A 216 0.78 6.13 -2.84
CA LEU A 216 1.10 5.95 -4.26
C LEU A 216 0.87 4.50 -4.70
N ALA A 217 1.31 3.53 -3.90
CA ALA A 217 1.20 2.11 -4.21
C ALA A 217 -0.27 1.67 -4.44
N THR A 218 -1.19 2.19 -3.64
CA THR A 218 -2.61 1.82 -3.69
C THR A 218 -3.28 2.14 -5.03
N PRO A 219 -3.23 3.36 -5.56
CA PRO A 219 -3.80 3.67 -6.87
C PRO A 219 -3.05 3.01 -8.03
N LEU A 220 -1.75 2.71 -7.91
CA LEU A 220 -1.03 1.92 -8.91
C LEU A 220 -1.63 0.51 -9.03
N VAL A 221 -1.85 -0.18 -7.90
CA VAL A 221 -2.48 -1.50 -7.87
C VAL A 221 -3.93 -1.43 -8.37
N ALA A 222 -4.71 -0.46 -7.89
CA ALA A 222 -6.10 -0.26 -8.30
C ALA A 222 -6.21 -0.03 -9.82
N GLY A 223 -5.33 0.78 -10.39
CA GLY A 223 -5.25 1.05 -11.84
C GLY A 223 -4.92 -0.22 -12.64
N LEU A 224 -3.96 -1.04 -12.20
CA LEU A 224 -3.65 -2.32 -12.86
C LEU A 224 -4.84 -3.30 -12.83
N VAL A 225 -5.62 -3.29 -11.73
CA VAL A 225 -6.84 -4.11 -11.65
C VAL A 225 -7.93 -3.54 -12.54
N ALA A 226 -8.05 -2.22 -12.67
CA ALA A 226 -8.98 -1.59 -13.61
C ALA A 226 -8.65 -1.97 -15.07
N ASP A 227 -7.36 -1.93 -15.46
CA ASP A 227 -6.94 -2.43 -16.78
C ASP A 227 -7.28 -3.93 -16.95
N ALA A 228 -6.97 -4.75 -15.95
CA ALA A 228 -7.32 -6.17 -16.00
C ALA A 228 -8.83 -6.41 -16.14
N GLN A 229 -9.67 -5.54 -15.54
CA GLN A 229 -11.12 -5.61 -15.60
C GLN A 229 -11.70 -5.16 -16.94
N GLN A 230 -10.94 -4.43 -17.75
CA GLN A 230 -11.40 -3.95 -19.05
C GLN A 230 -11.93 -5.08 -19.93
N GLY A 231 -13.14 -4.90 -20.44
CA GLY A 231 -13.82 -5.87 -21.29
C GLY A 231 -14.41 -7.09 -20.56
N GLN A 232 -14.34 -7.15 -19.25
CA GLN A 232 -15.00 -8.19 -18.45
C GLN A 232 -16.51 -7.93 -18.36
N LYS A 233 -17.31 -9.01 -18.29
CA LYS A 233 -18.78 -8.92 -18.22
C LYS A 233 -19.28 -8.35 -16.88
N SER A 234 -18.51 -8.53 -15.83
CA SER A 234 -18.83 -8.08 -14.47
C SER A 234 -17.57 -7.59 -13.76
N PRO A 235 -17.69 -6.68 -12.79
CA PRO A 235 -16.59 -6.27 -11.94
C PRO A 235 -15.95 -7.44 -11.21
N TYR A 236 -14.67 -7.30 -10.88
CA TYR A 236 -13.98 -8.29 -10.06
C TYR A 236 -14.40 -8.24 -8.59
N GLY A 237 -14.81 -7.06 -8.11
CA GLY A 237 -15.19 -6.86 -6.71
C GLY A 237 -14.02 -7.12 -5.75
N PHE A 238 -14.32 -7.75 -4.63
CA PHE A 238 -13.32 -8.15 -3.64
C PHE A 238 -12.41 -9.25 -4.18
N ILE A 239 -11.15 -8.92 -4.46
CA ILE A 239 -10.25 -9.81 -5.20
C ILE A 239 -9.25 -10.62 -4.35
N ASN A 240 -9.15 -10.42 -3.04
CA ASN A 240 -8.16 -11.14 -2.22
C ASN A 240 -8.18 -12.66 -2.43
N PRO A 241 -9.33 -13.36 -2.46
CA PRO A 241 -9.34 -14.79 -2.75
C PRO A 241 -8.73 -15.16 -4.10
N ARG A 242 -8.79 -14.25 -5.08
CA ARG A 242 -8.20 -14.41 -6.41
C ARG A 242 -6.70 -14.12 -6.37
N LEU A 243 -6.27 -13.04 -5.72
CA LEU A 243 -4.86 -12.70 -5.55
C LEU A 243 -4.10 -13.84 -4.87
N TYR A 244 -4.62 -14.35 -3.75
CA TYR A 244 -3.98 -15.43 -3.01
C TYR A 244 -3.92 -16.77 -3.77
N ARG A 245 -4.88 -17.05 -4.66
CA ARG A 245 -4.76 -18.20 -5.58
C ARG A 245 -3.65 -18.04 -6.61
N LEU A 246 -3.33 -16.80 -6.98
CA LEU A 246 -2.24 -16.48 -7.92
C LEU A 246 -0.88 -16.31 -7.22
N ALA A 247 -0.84 -16.29 -5.89
CA ALA A 247 0.41 -16.21 -5.14
C ALA A 247 1.40 -17.30 -5.60
N ARG A 248 2.68 -16.98 -5.61
CA ARG A 248 3.76 -17.87 -6.07
C ARG A 248 3.67 -18.26 -7.55
N THR A 249 2.90 -17.53 -8.35
CA THR A 249 2.89 -17.68 -9.81
C THR A 249 3.68 -16.54 -10.46
N GLY A 250 3.92 -16.62 -11.77
CA GLY A 250 4.55 -15.55 -12.52
C GLY A 250 3.71 -14.25 -12.62
N ALA A 251 2.55 -14.19 -11.96
CA ALA A 251 1.74 -12.98 -11.85
C ALA A 251 2.34 -11.93 -10.91
N PHE A 252 3.20 -12.35 -10.00
CA PHE A 252 3.84 -11.49 -9.01
C PHE A 252 5.35 -11.59 -9.08
N HIS A 253 6.01 -10.51 -8.77
CA HIS A 253 7.40 -10.50 -8.35
C HIS A 253 7.44 -10.63 -6.82
N ASP A 254 8.33 -11.46 -6.34
CA ASP A 254 8.68 -11.60 -4.93
C ASP A 254 9.68 -10.48 -4.59
N ALA A 255 9.29 -9.51 -3.76
CA ALA A 255 10.21 -8.51 -3.27
C ALA A 255 11.13 -9.18 -2.23
N LEU A 256 12.43 -8.97 -2.36
CA LEU A 256 13.41 -9.68 -1.56
C LEU A 256 14.35 -8.69 -0.88
N PRO A 257 14.94 -9.02 0.27
CA PRO A 257 16.02 -8.22 0.83
C PRO A 257 17.11 -7.93 -0.19
N THR A 258 17.71 -6.74 -0.14
CA THR A 258 18.75 -6.29 -1.08
C THR A 258 19.96 -7.20 -1.08
N SER A 259 20.26 -7.86 0.05
CA SER A 259 21.24 -8.94 0.16
C SER A 259 20.60 -10.20 0.77
N THR A 260 20.82 -11.33 0.15
CA THR A 260 20.38 -12.64 0.68
C THR A 260 21.35 -13.20 1.72
N SER A 261 22.55 -12.62 1.85
CA SER A 261 23.58 -13.09 2.77
C SER A 261 23.44 -12.53 4.19
N ALA A 262 22.80 -11.38 4.33
CA ALA A 262 22.56 -10.72 5.62
C ALA A 262 21.24 -9.94 5.61
N PRO A 263 20.09 -10.59 5.48
CA PRO A 263 18.81 -9.92 5.22
C PRO A 263 18.39 -8.90 6.30
N GLN A 264 18.84 -9.09 7.52
CA GLN A 264 18.56 -8.14 8.63
C GLN A 264 19.55 -6.97 8.71
N GLN A 265 20.53 -6.93 7.82
CA GLN A 265 21.58 -5.90 7.78
C GLN A 265 21.71 -5.29 6.38
N ASP A 266 20.81 -5.64 5.48
CA ASP A 266 20.81 -5.09 4.14
C ASP A 266 20.43 -3.61 4.20
N ARG A 267 21.39 -2.77 3.82
CA ARG A 267 21.26 -1.32 3.86
C ARG A 267 21.93 -0.73 2.65
N ALA A 268 21.21 0.12 1.95
CA ALA A 268 21.79 1.10 1.07
C ALA A 268 21.72 2.44 1.78
N ALA A 269 22.82 3.16 1.85
CA ALA A 269 22.85 4.51 2.40
C ALA A 269 22.86 5.50 1.24
N TYR A 270 22.03 6.50 1.31
CA TYR A 270 21.96 7.62 0.39
C TYR A 270 22.24 8.92 1.13
N ILE A 271 23.05 9.79 0.54
CA ILE A 271 23.34 11.12 1.07
C ILE A 271 22.73 12.12 0.10
N ALA A 272 21.82 12.96 0.58
CA ALA A 272 21.19 13.99 -0.23
C ALA A 272 22.24 14.97 -0.78
N PRO A 273 22.38 15.13 -2.11
CA PRO A 273 23.48 15.89 -2.71
C PRO A 273 23.30 17.41 -2.66
N ASP A 274 22.14 17.89 -2.24
CA ASP A 274 21.72 19.29 -2.27
C ASP A 274 21.71 19.95 -0.88
N ASP A 275 22.14 19.23 0.16
CA ASP A 275 22.24 19.79 1.48
C ASP A 275 23.40 20.81 1.56
N THR A 276 23.02 22.06 1.75
CA THR A 276 23.95 23.18 1.99
C THR A 276 24.18 23.46 3.47
N SER A 277 23.60 22.62 4.35
CA SER A 277 23.76 22.71 5.80
C SER A 277 25.11 22.17 6.26
N THR A 278 25.43 22.33 7.54
CA THR A 278 26.62 21.74 8.16
C THR A 278 26.39 20.27 8.57
N SER A 279 25.23 19.71 8.29
CA SER A 279 24.85 18.30 8.49
C SER A 279 24.57 17.66 7.15
N GLU A 280 24.87 16.38 7.03
CA GLU A 280 24.49 15.54 5.89
C GLU A 280 23.25 14.73 6.30
N ASP A 281 22.19 14.81 5.52
CA ASP A 281 21.04 13.95 5.69
C ASP A 281 21.35 12.60 5.05
N VAL A 282 21.17 11.54 5.81
CA VAL A 282 21.46 10.17 5.39
C VAL A 282 20.18 9.35 5.51
N ASP A 283 19.81 8.74 4.41
CA ASP A 283 18.73 7.79 4.36
C ASP A 283 19.29 6.37 4.20
N VAL A 284 18.83 5.46 5.04
CA VAL A 284 19.23 4.07 5.03
C VAL A 284 18.06 3.23 4.56
N LEU A 285 18.08 2.83 3.31
CA LEU A 285 17.06 1.98 2.70
C LEU A 285 17.10 0.55 3.30
N ASP A 286 15.95 -0.10 3.31
CA ASP A 286 15.78 -1.47 3.81
C ASP A 286 16.29 -1.63 5.26
N ALA A 287 15.95 -0.68 6.13
CA ALA A 287 16.35 -0.62 7.54
C ALA A 287 15.65 -1.68 8.41
N GLN A 288 15.52 -2.90 7.92
CA GLN A 288 14.82 -3.99 8.60
C GLN A 288 15.54 -4.46 9.86
N GLY A 289 14.78 -5.08 10.75
CA GLY A 289 15.32 -5.71 11.94
C GLY A 289 15.34 -4.84 13.18
N ARG A 290 14.58 -3.75 13.20
CA ARG A 290 14.30 -3.05 14.46
C ARG A 290 13.44 -3.96 15.35
N PRO A 291 13.77 -4.12 16.64
CA PRO A 291 13.05 -5.03 17.55
C PRO A 291 11.58 -4.68 17.77
N ASP A 292 11.19 -3.45 17.49
CA ASP A 292 9.86 -2.87 17.67
C ASP A 292 8.97 -2.99 16.43
N THR A 293 9.53 -3.32 15.26
CA THR A 293 8.75 -3.53 14.04
C THR A 293 8.57 -5.02 13.79
N GLN A 294 7.33 -5.46 13.62
CA GLN A 294 7.01 -6.84 13.21
C GLN A 294 7.12 -7.03 11.69
N GLN A 295 7.72 -6.06 11.01
CA GLN A 295 7.78 -6.00 9.56
C GLN A 295 9.13 -6.52 9.07
N VAL A 296 9.06 -7.42 8.12
CA VAL A 296 10.23 -8.03 7.49
C VAL A 296 9.95 -8.23 6.01
N THR A 297 10.95 -8.02 5.16
CA THR A 297 10.95 -8.51 3.79
C THR A 297 11.54 -9.91 3.78
N ALA A 298 10.87 -10.85 3.17
CA ALA A 298 11.31 -12.23 3.12
C ALA A 298 10.81 -12.93 1.85
N LYS A 299 11.40 -14.06 1.52
CA LYS A 299 10.94 -14.85 0.38
C LYS A 299 9.53 -15.39 0.59
N GLY A 300 8.68 -15.16 -0.38
CA GLY A 300 7.26 -15.55 -0.36
C GLY A 300 6.42 -14.49 0.31
N TYR A 301 5.40 -14.89 1.08
CA TYR A 301 4.61 -13.91 1.82
C TYR A 301 5.41 -13.33 2.98
N ASP A 302 5.38 -12.00 3.10
CA ASP A 302 5.93 -11.25 4.24
C ASP A 302 5.03 -10.08 4.68
N THR A 303 5.38 -9.42 5.78
CA THR A 303 4.59 -8.35 6.39
C THR A 303 4.91 -6.96 5.85
N MET A 304 5.78 -6.83 4.86
CA MET A 304 6.09 -5.60 4.14
C MET A 304 5.40 -5.54 2.78
N THR A 305 5.41 -6.66 2.05
CA THR A 305 5.01 -6.71 0.64
C THR A 305 3.89 -7.70 0.32
N GLY A 306 3.38 -8.41 1.34
CA GLY A 306 2.30 -9.37 1.16
C GLY A 306 2.72 -10.54 0.26
N ILE A 307 1.94 -10.81 -0.79
CA ILE A 307 2.26 -11.83 -1.80
C ILE A 307 3.23 -11.33 -2.88
N GLY A 308 3.76 -10.11 -2.73
CA GLY A 308 4.66 -9.44 -3.68
C GLY A 308 3.99 -8.38 -4.54
N THR A 309 4.68 -7.93 -5.59
CA THR A 309 4.26 -6.83 -6.47
C THR A 309 3.74 -7.34 -7.82
N PRO A 310 2.76 -6.65 -8.45
CA PRO A 310 2.20 -7.07 -9.74
C PRO A 310 3.25 -7.15 -10.85
N ASN A 311 3.33 -8.25 -11.56
CA ASN A 311 4.21 -8.43 -12.72
C ASN A 311 3.53 -7.94 -14.02
N GLY A 312 3.14 -6.66 -14.06
CA GLY A 312 2.65 -5.98 -15.26
C GLY A 312 1.66 -6.82 -16.09
N ALA A 313 1.98 -7.02 -17.38
CA ALA A 313 1.12 -7.77 -18.29
C ALA A 313 0.82 -9.22 -17.84
N ALA A 314 1.74 -9.86 -17.11
CA ALA A 314 1.52 -11.22 -16.61
C ALA A 314 0.46 -11.23 -15.49
N PHE A 315 0.47 -10.23 -14.62
CA PHE A 315 -0.56 -10.03 -13.59
C PHE A 315 -1.95 -9.79 -14.22
N ILE A 316 -2.04 -8.85 -15.16
CA ILE A 316 -3.28 -8.53 -15.89
C ILE A 316 -3.84 -9.80 -16.57
N ALA A 317 -3.00 -10.53 -17.30
CA ALA A 317 -3.39 -11.76 -17.98
C ALA A 317 -3.82 -12.87 -17.00
N ALA A 318 -3.18 -12.96 -15.83
CA ALA A 318 -3.53 -13.94 -14.80
C ALA A 318 -4.90 -13.61 -14.16
N LEU A 319 -5.15 -12.34 -13.84
CA LEU A 319 -6.44 -11.90 -13.31
C LEU A 319 -7.59 -12.18 -14.30
N ARG A 320 -7.39 -11.92 -15.59
CA ARG A 320 -8.37 -12.18 -16.63
C ARG A 320 -8.72 -13.67 -16.77
N ARG A 321 -7.78 -14.57 -16.48
CA ARG A 321 -7.98 -16.04 -16.54
C ARG A 321 -8.53 -16.65 -15.27
N ALA A 322 -8.41 -15.98 -14.14
CA ALA A 322 -8.78 -16.54 -12.83
C ALA A 322 -10.29 -16.47 -12.51
N HIS A 323 -11.13 -16.49 -13.53
CA HIS A 323 -12.60 -16.56 -13.40
C HIS A 323 -13.09 -17.95 -12.98
#